data_0b78e0a8eb43df7e2b371f11e8c8406a
#
_entry.id   0b78e0a8eb43df7e2b371f11e8c8406a
#
_cell.length_a   1.000
_cell.length_b   1.000
_cell.length_c   1.000
_cell.angle_alpha   90.00
_cell.angle_beta   90.00
_cell.angle_gamma   90.00
#
_symmetry.space_group_name_H-M   'P 1'
#
loop_
_entity.id
_entity.type
_entity.pdbx_description
1 polymer ?
#
loop_
_entity_poly.entity_id
_entity_poly.type
_entity_poly.pdbx_seq_one_letter_code
_entity_poly.pdbx_strand_id
1 'polypeptide(L)'
;MWGSGKGATMSVFTNSISDWVHNISINSVIMMIMMIFMLVGAIDKIRGNKKGYGEKFEEGFNAIGPLAISMAGVVAAAPVLATILGPVIKPIYNLFGADSSMFATTLLACDMGGYPLAMELAGDNVAIGKFAGLILGTMMGPTIVFTIPVALGIISKDDRSYLGAGVLAGLITVPIGCIVGGVAMSAMTEYKLGVGTILQNLIPVIIIAALIVIGLWFAPAKMINGFNVFGTGVTVVITVFTAIAVFEQITGIMFPLFDVMAIKDEVTGLSPLDSGLLTCGQIGIVLIGAFPMVEWITRTFGGALEKLGGALGINEQASAGMVANLANNIAMFNIFGEMDPKGKLLNVAFAVSAAFVFGDHLGFTAGVDQAMVTPVIIGKLVAGITALIVANLLAPKLLSKIKSAK
;
A
#
# COMPACT_ATOMS: atom_id res chain seq x y z
N MET A 1 -11.99 37.65 -36.66
CA MET A 1 -11.10 37.66 -35.48
C MET A 1 -10.76 36.23 -35.00
N TRP A 2 -10.10 35.42 -35.82
CA TRP A 2 -9.76 34.02 -35.49
C TRP A 2 -8.26 33.69 -35.66
N GLY A 3 -7.40 34.72 -35.76
CA GLY A 3 -5.99 34.56 -36.09
C GLY A 3 -4.99 34.65 -34.94
N SER A 4 -5.37 35.24 -33.78
CA SER A 4 -4.43 35.45 -32.66
C SER A 4 -4.41 34.33 -31.61
N GLY A 5 -5.39 33.43 -31.61
CA GLY A 5 -5.48 32.34 -30.62
C GLY A 5 -4.59 31.13 -30.93
N LYS A 6 -4.27 30.88 -32.20
CA LYS A 6 -3.47 29.68 -32.58
C LYS A 6 -2.00 29.79 -32.19
N GLY A 7 -1.41 30.99 -32.20
CA GLY A 7 -0.03 31.19 -31.78
C GLY A 7 0.16 31.04 -30.24
N ALA A 8 -0.81 31.56 -29.49
CA ALA A 8 -0.80 31.47 -28.04
C ALA A 8 -1.00 30.02 -27.53
N THR A 9 -1.90 29.25 -28.16
CA THR A 9 -2.14 27.85 -27.82
C THR A 9 -0.95 26.95 -28.17
N MET A 10 -0.27 27.20 -29.29
CA MET A 10 0.90 26.42 -29.67
C MET A 10 2.11 26.73 -28.75
N SER A 11 2.26 27.98 -28.30
CA SER A 11 3.33 28.33 -27.33
C SER A 11 3.09 27.73 -25.96
N VAL A 12 1.86 27.65 -25.48
CA VAL A 12 1.53 26.96 -24.20
C VAL A 12 1.90 25.50 -24.29
N PHE A 13 1.54 24.79 -25.37
CA PHE A 13 1.87 23.39 -25.55
C PHE A 13 3.37 23.15 -25.66
N THR A 14 4.09 23.90 -26.46
CA THR A 14 5.54 23.76 -26.62
C THR A 14 6.30 24.09 -25.34
N ASN A 15 5.88 25.12 -24.60
CA ASN A 15 6.48 25.48 -23.33
C ASN A 15 6.24 24.39 -22.28
N SER A 16 5.02 23.84 -22.18
CA SER A 16 4.72 22.77 -21.22
C SER A 16 5.54 21.48 -21.48
N ILE A 17 5.78 21.14 -22.76
CA ILE A 17 6.67 20.03 -23.10
C ILE A 17 8.11 20.36 -22.72
N SER A 18 8.57 21.57 -23.04
CA SER A 18 9.93 22.02 -22.69
C SER A 18 10.16 21.96 -21.17
N ASP A 19 9.21 22.48 -20.39
CA ASP A 19 9.27 22.47 -18.92
C ASP A 19 9.29 21.03 -18.38
N TRP A 20 8.44 20.14 -18.94
CA TRP A 20 8.43 18.74 -18.54
C TRP A 20 9.78 18.05 -18.84
N VAL A 21 10.36 18.29 -20.02
CA VAL A 21 11.67 17.71 -20.43
C VAL A 21 12.80 18.23 -19.55
N HIS A 22 12.80 19.52 -19.18
CA HIS A 22 13.82 20.09 -18.30
C HIS A 22 13.75 19.57 -16.86
N ASN A 23 12.53 19.18 -16.40
CA ASN A 23 12.30 18.64 -15.05
C ASN A 23 12.11 17.12 -15.04
N ILE A 24 12.65 16.42 -16.03
CA ILE A 24 12.49 14.97 -16.13
C ILE A 24 13.13 14.25 -14.93
N SER A 25 12.38 13.37 -14.33
CA SER A 25 12.80 12.48 -13.25
C SER A 25 12.27 11.07 -13.48
N ILE A 26 12.80 10.07 -12.77
CA ILE A 26 12.28 8.70 -12.86
C ILE A 26 10.79 8.68 -12.51
N ASN A 27 10.38 9.42 -11.49
CA ASN A 27 8.97 9.52 -11.07
C ASN A 27 8.11 10.14 -12.18
N SER A 28 8.54 11.24 -12.81
CA SER A 28 7.79 11.88 -13.90
C SER A 28 7.67 10.96 -15.12
N VAL A 29 8.68 10.13 -15.41
CA VAL A 29 8.61 9.12 -16.47
C VAL A 29 7.60 8.03 -16.13
N ILE A 30 7.59 7.50 -14.91
CA ILE A 30 6.60 6.52 -14.47
C ILE A 30 5.18 7.09 -14.58
N MET A 31 4.97 8.31 -14.09
CA MET A 31 3.68 9.01 -14.21
C MET A 31 3.26 9.21 -15.66
N MET A 32 4.19 9.61 -16.54
CA MET A 32 3.90 9.76 -17.98
C MET A 32 3.48 8.43 -18.60
N ILE A 33 4.17 7.34 -18.28
CA ILE A 33 3.80 6.01 -18.77
C ILE A 33 2.38 5.65 -18.32
N MET A 34 2.03 5.85 -17.05
CA MET A 34 0.67 5.63 -16.55
C MET A 34 -0.35 6.49 -17.30
N MET A 35 -0.05 7.76 -17.55
CA MET A 35 -0.97 8.64 -18.30
C MET A 35 -1.12 8.22 -19.77
N ILE A 36 -0.10 7.66 -20.39
CA ILE A 36 -0.22 7.06 -21.72
C ILE A 36 -1.17 5.84 -21.67
N PHE A 37 -1.05 4.99 -20.66
CA PHE A 37 -1.96 3.84 -20.48
C PHE A 37 -3.39 4.29 -20.14
N MET A 38 -3.57 5.38 -19.43
CA MET A 38 -4.87 6.02 -19.23
C MET A 38 -5.52 6.37 -20.58
N LEU A 39 -4.76 6.99 -21.49
CA LEU A 39 -5.26 7.29 -22.85
C LEU A 39 -5.59 6.01 -23.63
N VAL A 40 -4.76 4.99 -23.54
CA VAL A 40 -5.04 3.68 -24.15
C VAL A 40 -6.35 3.08 -23.62
N GLY A 41 -6.55 3.12 -22.30
CA GLY A 41 -7.79 2.66 -21.66
C GLY A 41 -9.02 3.48 -22.12
N ALA A 42 -8.91 4.80 -22.14
CA ALA A 42 -9.97 5.67 -22.58
C ALA A 42 -10.36 5.41 -24.06
N ILE A 43 -9.37 5.26 -24.94
CA ILE A 43 -9.60 4.94 -26.35
C ILE A 43 -10.27 3.57 -26.53
N ASP A 44 -9.80 2.55 -25.77
CA ASP A 44 -10.39 1.21 -25.83
C ASP A 44 -11.85 1.22 -25.33
N LYS A 45 -12.14 1.97 -24.27
CA LYS A 45 -13.51 2.19 -23.77
C LYS A 45 -14.41 2.79 -24.85
N ILE A 46 -13.97 3.86 -25.51
CA ILE A 46 -14.72 4.50 -26.60
C ILE A 46 -15.00 3.53 -27.76
N ARG A 47 -14.08 2.59 -28.01
CA ARG A 47 -14.21 1.55 -29.04
C ARG A 47 -15.02 0.33 -28.63
N GLY A 48 -15.68 0.38 -27.46
CA GLY A 48 -16.50 -0.71 -26.94
C GLY A 48 -15.70 -1.78 -26.22
N ASN A 49 -14.59 -1.42 -25.59
CA ASN A 49 -13.79 -2.25 -24.70
C ASN A 49 -13.25 -3.56 -25.32
N LYS A 50 -12.81 -3.49 -26.59
CA LYS A 50 -12.42 -4.68 -27.38
C LYS A 50 -11.14 -5.34 -26.88
N LYS A 51 -10.30 -4.62 -26.16
CA LYS A 51 -9.00 -5.12 -25.66
C LYS A 51 -8.95 -5.27 -24.14
N GLY A 52 -10.01 -4.86 -23.42
CA GLY A 52 -10.11 -4.96 -21.96
C GLY A 52 -9.38 -3.84 -21.20
N TYR A 53 -8.67 -2.94 -21.85
CA TYR A 53 -8.04 -1.80 -21.17
C TYR A 53 -9.05 -0.75 -20.72
N GLY A 54 -10.18 -0.61 -21.45
CA GLY A 54 -11.26 0.29 -21.08
C GLY A 54 -11.97 -0.14 -19.80
N GLU A 55 -12.10 -1.44 -19.55
CA GLU A 55 -12.60 -1.99 -18.28
C GLU A 55 -11.65 -1.62 -17.13
N LYS A 56 -10.34 -1.76 -17.33
CA LYS A 56 -9.33 -1.37 -16.34
C LYS A 56 -9.29 0.13 -16.06
N PHE A 57 -9.56 0.96 -17.06
CA PHE A 57 -9.74 2.39 -16.89
C PHE A 57 -10.95 2.71 -15.99
N GLU A 58 -12.10 2.04 -16.19
CA GLU A 58 -13.28 2.19 -15.33
C GLU A 58 -13.03 1.68 -13.92
N GLU A 59 -12.32 0.56 -13.77
CA GLU A 59 -11.94 -0.01 -12.49
C GLU A 59 -11.18 1.01 -11.63
N GLY A 60 -10.30 1.82 -12.25
CA GLY A 60 -9.60 2.90 -11.56
C GLY A 60 -10.53 3.97 -10.97
N PHE A 61 -11.56 4.38 -11.68
CA PHE A 61 -12.58 5.27 -11.14
C PHE A 61 -13.44 4.60 -10.06
N ASN A 62 -13.80 3.34 -10.27
CA ASN A 62 -14.62 2.59 -9.32
C ASN A 62 -13.89 2.36 -7.98
N ALA A 63 -12.57 2.44 -7.94
CA ALA A 63 -11.78 2.36 -6.72
C ALA A 63 -11.98 3.56 -5.77
N ILE A 64 -12.44 4.73 -6.26
CA ILE A 64 -12.63 5.94 -5.44
C ILE A 64 -13.62 5.69 -4.29
N GLY A 65 -14.73 5.01 -4.54
CA GLY A 65 -15.75 4.75 -3.52
C GLY A 65 -15.23 3.91 -2.34
N PRO A 66 -14.68 2.71 -2.58
CA PRO A 66 -14.03 1.91 -1.54
C PRO A 66 -12.90 2.66 -0.80
N LEU A 67 -12.07 3.43 -1.51
CA LEU A 67 -11.03 4.26 -0.90
C LEU A 67 -11.64 5.33 0.03
N ALA A 68 -12.68 6.01 -0.41
CA ALA A 68 -13.36 7.00 0.42
C ALA A 68 -13.93 6.41 1.71
N ILE A 69 -14.54 5.21 1.64
CA ILE A 69 -15.08 4.51 2.82
C ILE A 69 -13.97 4.14 3.80
N SER A 70 -12.83 3.66 3.31
CA SER A 70 -11.75 3.20 4.17
C SER A 70 -10.83 4.32 4.68
N MET A 71 -10.78 5.45 3.98
CA MET A 71 -9.73 6.44 4.17
C MET A 71 -10.22 7.79 4.67
N ALA A 72 -11.34 8.32 4.15
CA ALA A 72 -11.76 9.69 4.47
C ALA A 72 -12.00 9.90 5.97
N GLY A 73 -12.65 8.95 6.63
CA GLY A 73 -12.90 9.03 8.08
C GLY A 73 -11.65 8.89 8.93
N VAL A 74 -10.64 8.14 8.45
CA VAL A 74 -9.37 8.01 9.20
C VAL A 74 -8.49 9.23 9.00
N VAL A 75 -8.49 9.83 7.81
CA VAL A 75 -7.81 11.12 7.60
C VAL A 75 -8.41 12.17 8.53
N ALA A 76 -9.74 12.22 8.60
CA ALA A 76 -10.42 13.10 9.54
C ALA A 76 -10.07 12.82 11.01
N ALA A 77 -9.93 11.54 11.37
CA ALA A 77 -9.65 11.10 12.74
C ALA A 77 -8.17 11.17 13.12
N ALA A 78 -7.24 11.34 12.18
CA ALA A 78 -5.81 11.29 12.47
C ALA A 78 -5.36 12.23 13.60
N PRO A 79 -5.79 13.52 13.67
CA PRO A 79 -5.48 14.40 14.78
C PRO A 79 -6.04 13.91 16.13
N VAL A 80 -7.28 13.37 16.13
CA VAL A 80 -7.91 12.80 17.34
C VAL A 80 -7.12 11.59 17.82
N LEU A 81 -6.80 10.67 16.90
CA LEU A 81 -6.02 9.47 17.22
C LEU A 81 -4.61 9.82 17.71
N ALA A 82 -3.95 10.80 17.09
CA ALA A 82 -2.64 11.26 17.55
C ALA A 82 -2.69 11.88 18.95
N THR A 83 -3.76 12.63 19.28
CA THR A 83 -3.98 13.20 20.60
C THR A 83 -4.19 12.12 21.67
N ILE A 84 -4.97 11.07 21.36
CA ILE A 84 -5.27 9.97 22.31
C ILE A 84 -4.07 9.03 22.46
N LEU A 85 -3.47 8.61 21.34
CA LEU A 85 -2.42 7.59 21.31
C LEU A 85 -1.03 8.15 21.59
N GLY A 86 -0.77 9.41 21.18
CA GLY A 86 0.53 10.05 21.28
C GLY A 86 1.15 9.99 22.69
N PRO A 87 0.41 10.36 23.76
CA PRO A 87 0.93 10.31 25.13
C PRO A 87 1.40 8.92 25.58
N VAL A 88 0.83 7.86 25.03
CA VAL A 88 1.19 6.47 25.34
C VAL A 88 2.33 5.97 24.45
N ILE A 89 2.24 6.26 23.14
CA ILE A 89 3.15 5.69 22.13
C ILE A 89 4.51 6.41 22.12
N LYS A 90 4.51 7.76 22.22
CA LYS A 90 5.75 8.55 22.20
C LYS A 90 6.77 8.10 23.25
N PRO A 91 6.42 7.91 24.55
CA PRO A 91 7.38 7.42 25.54
C PRO A 91 7.95 6.05 25.21
N ILE A 92 7.12 5.12 24.70
CA ILE A 92 7.54 3.77 24.36
C ILE A 92 8.56 3.78 23.20
N TYR A 93 8.27 4.54 22.14
CA TYR A 93 9.18 4.61 21.00
C TYR A 93 10.47 5.35 21.32
N ASN A 94 10.40 6.39 22.18
CA ASN A 94 11.56 7.14 22.66
C ASN A 94 12.55 6.25 23.44
N LEU A 95 12.13 5.15 24.09
CA LEU A 95 13.05 4.20 24.72
C LEU A 95 14.02 3.56 23.72
N PHE A 96 13.61 3.47 22.45
CA PHE A 96 14.42 2.95 21.36
C PHE A 96 15.10 4.07 20.54
N GLY A 97 14.86 5.34 20.90
CA GLY A 97 15.23 6.48 20.07
C GLY A 97 14.54 6.52 18.71
N ALA A 98 13.41 5.83 18.58
CA ALA A 98 12.59 5.76 17.38
C ALA A 98 11.44 6.77 17.43
N ASP A 99 11.00 7.21 16.26
CA ASP A 99 9.85 8.12 16.14
C ASP A 99 8.54 7.35 16.29
N SER A 100 7.57 7.97 16.96
CA SER A 100 6.25 7.39 17.22
C SER A 100 5.42 7.13 15.95
N SER A 101 5.72 7.81 14.85
CA SER A 101 5.07 7.61 13.54
C SER A 101 5.17 6.16 13.05
N MET A 102 6.26 5.46 13.40
CA MET A 102 6.45 4.07 13.04
C MET A 102 5.37 3.14 13.62
N PHE A 103 4.75 3.51 14.74
CA PHE A 103 3.62 2.76 15.32
C PHE A 103 2.44 2.68 14.38
N ALA A 104 2.05 3.79 13.77
CA ALA A 104 0.85 3.88 12.94
C ALA A 104 0.85 2.80 11.85
N THR A 105 1.94 2.70 11.11
CA THR A 105 2.03 1.83 9.93
C THR A 105 2.64 0.47 10.20
N THR A 106 3.11 0.23 11.42
CA THR A 106 3.36 -1.13 11.91
C THR A 106 2.05 -1.93 12.00
N LEU A 107 0.92 -1.26 12.27
CA LEU A 107 -0.39 -1.88 12.45
C LEU A 107 -1.38 -1.55 11.35
N LEU A 108 -1.38 -0.33 10.79
CA LEU A 108 -2.34 0.15 9.81
C LEU A 108 -1.72 0.24 8.42
N ALA A 109 -2.50 -0.07 7.39
CA ALA A 109 -2.10 0.16 6.01
C ALA A 109 -2.03 1.67 5.71
N CYS A 110 -1.15 2.06 4.77
CA CYS A 110 -0.99 3.46 4.36
C CYS A 110 -2.32 4.12 3.99
N ASP A 111 -3.15 3.41 3.23
CA ASP A 111 -4.46 3.81 2.72
C ASP A 111 -5.64 3.53 3.67
N MET A 112 -5.38 2.86 4.79
CA MET A 112 -6.35 2.63 5.87
C MET A 112 -6.00 3.44 7.12
N GLY A 113 -5.55 4.69 6.93
CA GLY A 113 -5.25 5.64 7.99
C GLY A 113 -3.83 5.59 8.56
N GLY A 114 -3.01 4.63 8.16
CA GLY A 114 -1.64 4.54 8.62
C GLY A 114 -0.80 5.75 8.23
N TYR A 115 -0.90 6.21 6.97
CA TYR A 115 -0.16 7.38 6.52
C TYR A 115 -0.56 8.69 7.23
N PRO A 116 -1.84 9.11 7.26
CA PRO A 116 -2.20 10.35 7.95
C PRO A 116 -1.85 10.30 9.44
N LEU A 117 -2.08 9.18 10.13
CA LEU A 117 -1.70 9.04 11.53
C LEU A 117 -0.17 9.08 11.72
N ALA A 118 0.61 8.51 10.79
CA ALA A 118 2.07 8.58 10.83
C ALA A 118 2.54 10.03 10.68
N MET A 119 1.95 10.80 9.76
CA MET A 119 2.28 12.22 9.57
C MET A 119 1.95 13.04 10.82
N GLU A 120 0.79 12.85 11.42
CA GLU A 120 0.39 13.53 12.68
C GLU A 120 1.32 13.19 13.86
N LEU A 121 1.71 11.93 14.01
CA LEU A 121 2.62 11.49 15.08
C LEU A 121 4.06 11.99 14.86
N ALA A 122 4.50 12.12 13.61
CA ALA A 122 5.81 12.65 13.25
C ALA A 122 5.90 14.18 13.44
N GLY A 123 4.78 14.90 13.32
CA GLY A 123 4.73 16.36 13.43
C GLY A 123 5.67 17.02 12.42
N ASP A 124 6.60 17.85 12.90
CA ASP A 124 7.53 18.59 12.04
C ASP A 124 8.56 17.71 11.31
N ASN A 125 8.71 16.43 11.70
CA ASN A 125 9.66 15.52 11.08
C ASN A 125 9.05 14.82 9.85
N VAL A 126 8.79 15.61 8.81
CA VAL A 126 8.14 15.15 7.57
C VAL A 126 8.85 13.93 6.96
N ALA A 127 10.19 13.90 6.95
CA ALA A 127 10.94 12.79 6.36
C ALA A 127 10.66 11.44 7.07
N ILE A 128 10.59 11.44 8.40
CA ILE A 128 10.22 10.23 9.17
C ILE A 128 8.76 9.88 8.92
N GLY A 129 7.85 10.85 8.90
CA GLY A 129 6.44 10.63 8.58
C GLY A 129 6.25 9.98 7.21
N LYS A 130 6.97 10.44 6.18
CA LYS A 130 6.97 9.83 4.83
C LYS A 130 7.56 8.43 4.84
N PHE A 131 8.66 8.20 5.53
CA PHE A 131 9.28 6.88 5.67
C PHE A 131 8.33 5.89 6.35
N ALA A 132 7.78 6.27 7.50
CA ALA A 132 6.80 5.45 8.23
C ALA A 132 5.54 5.24 7.38
N GLY A 133 4.94 6.32 6.89
CA GLY A 133 3.65 6.30 6.23
C GLY A 133 3.65 5.60 4.88
N LEU A 134 4.70 5.76 4.07
CA LEU A 134 4.73 5.25 2.70
C LEU A 134 5.67 4.06 2.51
N ILE A 135 6.85 4.02 3.13
CA ILE A 135 7.73 2.86 2.97
C ILE A 135 7.23 1.70 3.84
N LEU A 136 7.14 1.87 5.17
CA LEU A 136 6.65 0.82 6.06
C LEU A 136 5.15 0.55 5.85
N GLY A 137 4.36 1.61 5.67
CA GLY A 137 2.90 1.54 5.58
C GLY A 137 2.35 0.84 4.34
N THR A 138 3.17 0.63 3.32
CA THR A 138 2.82 -0.16 2.13
C THR A 138 3.21 -1.63 2.24
N MET A 139 3.84 -2.07 3.33
CA MET A 139 4.31 -3.44 3.52
C MET A 139 3.72 -4.11 4.76
N MET A 140 4.02 -3.63 5.97
CA MET A 140 3.65 -4.33 7.20
C MET A 140 2.17 -4.18 7.55
N GLY A 141 1.68 -2.93 7.61
CA GLY A 141 0.29 -2.64 7.97
C GLY A 141 -0.73 -3.37 7.09
N PRO A 142 -0.63 -3.31 5.74
CA PRO A 142 -1.56 -3.98 4.84
C PRO A 142 -1.63 -5.49 5.07
N THR A 143 -0.55 -6.13 5.50
CA THR A 143 -0.53 -7.56 5.81
C THR A 143 -1.48 -7.88 6.96
N ILE A 144 -1.49 -7.03 8.00
CA ILE A 144 -2.25 -7.25 9.23
C ILE A 144 -3.73 -6.90 9.05
N VAL A 145 -4.02 -5.70 8.53
CA VAL A 145 -5.41 -5.18 8.50
C VAL A 145 -6.18 -5.51 7.21
N PHE A 146 -5.49 -5.92 6.15
CA PHE A 146 -6.12 -6.20 4.86
C PHE A 146 -5.84 -7.61 4.35
N THR A 147 -4.58 -7.96 4.07
CA THR A 147 -4.23 -9.22 3.39
C THR A 147 -4.73 -10.45 4.16
N ILE A 148 -4.50 -10.52 5.48
CA ILE A 148 -4.95 -11.65 6.30
C ILE A 148 -6.48 -11.72 6.40
N PRO A 149 -7.22 -10.65 6.77
CA PRO A 149 -8.68 -10.67 6.80
C PRO A 149 -9.31 -11.05 5.45
N VAL A 150 -8.84 -10.45 4.37
CA VAL A 150 -9.34 -10.72 3.01
C VAL A 150 -9.08 -12.17 2.60
N ALA A 151 -7.86 -12.67 2.82
CA ALA A 151 -7.51 -14.07 2.55
C ALA A 151 -8.47 -15.03 3.28
N LEU A 152 -8.77 -14.79 4.56
CA LEU A 152 -9.67 -15.63 5.35
C LEU A 152 -11.11 -15.68 4.83
N GLY A 153 -11.53 -14.63 4.11
CA GLY A 153 -12.83 -14.59 3.44
C GLY A 153 -12.88 -15.36 2.12
N ILE A 154 -11.73 -15.60 1.49
CA ILE A 154 -11.63 -16.17 0.13
C ILE A 154 -11.12 -17.62 0.16
N ILE A 155 -10.00 -17.88 0.87
CA ILE A 155 -9.34 -19.18 0.86
C ILE A 155 -10.08 -20.24 1.68
N SER A 156 -9.88 -21.52 1.32
CA SER A 156 -10.42 -22.65 2.07
C SER A 156 -9.81 -22.74 3.48
N LYS A 157 -10.54 -23.37 4.42
CA LYS A 157 -10.03 -23.61 5.78
C LYS A 157 -8.73 -24.43 5.77
N ASP A 158 -8.59 -25.38 4.86
CA ASP A 158 -7.42 -26.25 4.72
C ASP A 158 -6.17 -25.49 4.24
N ASP A 159 -6.37 -24.35 3.60
CA ASP A 159 -5.29 -23.50 3.07
C ASP A 159 -4.78 -22.45 4.07
N ARG A 160 -5.47 -22.22 5.17
CA ARG A 160 -5.10 -21.21 6.17
C ARG A 160 -3.72 -21.42 6.80
N SER A 161 -3.26 -22.67 6.86
CA SER A 161 -1.92 -22.99 7.36
C SER A 161 -0.81 -22.44 6.45
N TYR A 162 -1.06 -22.43 5.12
CA TYR A 162 -0.13 -21.83 4.15
C TYR A 162 -0.11 -20.31 4.26
N LEU A 163 -1.27 -19.69 4.54
CA LEU A 163 -1.35 -18.25 4.80
C LEU A 163 -0.45 -17.86 5.97
N GLY A 164 -0.58 -18.52 7.13
CA GLY A 164 0.25 -18.23 8.30
C GLY A 164 1.73 -18.45 8.07
N ALA A 165 2.09 -19.53 7.38
CA ALA A 165 3.48 -19.84 7.05
C ALA A 165 4.09 -18.83 6.05
N GLY A 166 3.33 -18.41 5.05
CA GLY A 166 3.76 -17.41 4.09
C GLY A 166 3.92 -16.02 4.72
N VAL A 167 2.95 -15.59 5.53
CA VAL A 167 3.03 -14.33 6.28
C VAL A 167 4.27 -14.31 7.18
N LEU A 168 4.54 -15.41 7.90
CA LEU A 168 5.75 -15.55 8.71
C LEU A 168 7.02 -15.33 7.88
N ALA A 169 7.14 -15.98 6.72
CA ALA A 169 8.33 -15.87 5.88
C ALA A 169 8.47 -14.45 5.27
N GLY A 170 7.36 -13.83 4.88
CA GLY A 170 7.36 -12.48 4.32
C GLY A 170 7.71 -11.39 5.33
N LEU A 171 7.19 -11.47 6.56
CA LEU A 171 7.44 -10.45 7.59
C LEU A 171 8.91 -10.33 7.98
N ILE A 172 9.69 -11.42 7.90
CA ILE A 172 11.13 -11.40 8.17
C ILE A 172 11.86 -10.41 7.25
N THR A 173 11.37 -10.18 6.05
CA THR A 173 12.04 -9.38 5.01
C THR A 173 11.56 -7.94 4.93
N VAL A 174 10.46 -7.58 5.60
CA VAL A 174 9.96 -6.19 5.65
C VAL A 174 11.05 -5.19 6.06
N PRO A 175 11.85 -5.43 7.13
CA PRO A 175 12.92 -4.50 7.49
C PRO A 175 13.95 -4.28 6.37
N ILE A 176 14.25 -5.30 5.56
CA ILE A 176 15.17 -5.19 4.42
C ILE A 176 14.61 -4.22 3.39
N GLY A 177 13.31 -4.38 3.04
CA GLY A 177 12.64 -3.45 2.14
C GLY A 177 12.57 -2.03 2.67
N CYS A 178 12.33 -1.87 3.98
CA CYS A 178 12.32 -0.56 4.61
C CYS A 178 13.70 0.11 4.54
N ILE A 179 14.79 -0.62 4.80
CA ILE A 179 16.15 -0.08 4.68
C ILE A 179 16.42 0.39 3.25
N VAL A 180 16.17 -0.47 2.27
CA VAL A 180 16.43 -0.16 0.86
C VAL A 180 15.52 0.97 0.36
N GLY A 181 14.22 0.93 0.69
CA GLY A 181 13.28 2.00 0.36
C GLY A 181 13.64 3.33 1.01
N GLY A 182 14.05 3.32 2.29
CA GLY A 182 14.50 4.52 3.01
C GLY A 182 15.80 5.11 2.46
N VAL A 183 16.75 4.27 2.05
CA VAL A 183 17.98 4.72 1.36
C VAL A 183 17.62 5.30 -0.01
N ALA A 184 16.73 4.65 -0.77
CA ALA A 184 16.26 5.17 -2.06
C ALA A 184 15.52 6.51 -1.89
N MET A 185 14.65 6.64 -0.87
CA MET A 185 14.00 7.90 -0.51
C MET A 185 15.04 9.00 -0.27
N SER A 186 16.03 8.73 0.56
CA SER A 186 17.08 9.71 0.90
C SER A 186 17.96 10.08 -0.29
N ALA A 187 18.15 9.15 -1.23
CA ALA A 187 18.95 9.42 -2.43
C ALA A 187 18.19 10.21 -3.49
N MET A 188 16.88 9.93 -3.66
CA MET A 188 16.09 10.33 -4.82
C MET A 188 15.08 11.45 -4.53
N THR A 189 14.86 11.80 -3.27
CA THR A 189 13.87 12.83 -2.87
C THR A 189 14.52 13.91 -1.99
N GLU A 190 13.75 14.92 -1.63
CA GLU A 190 14.14 15.94 -0.65
C GLU A 190 14.16 15.40 0.80
N TYR A 191 13.47 14.29 1.07
CA TYR A 191 13.36 13.67 2.39
C TYR A 191 14.63 12.92 2.77
N LYS A 192 15.51 13.55 3.53
CA LYS A 192 16.83 13.00 3.88
C LYS A 192 16.80 12.32 5.24
N LEU A 193 17.10 11.02 5.24
CA LEU A 193 17.33 10.24 6.46
C LEU A 193 18.69 9.55 6.40
N GLY A 194 19.49 9.70 7.43
CA GLY A 194 20.71 8.91 7.58
C GLY A 194 20.39 7.42 7.77
N VAL A 195 21.27 6.54 7.29
CA VAL A 195 21.11 5.09 7.47
C VAL A 195 20.96 4.71 8.96
N GLY A 196 21.70 5.37 9.85
CA GLY A 196 21.59 5.18 11.30
C GLY A 196 20.17 5.51 11.80
N THR A 197 19.57 6.60 11.33
CA THR A 197 18.20 7.00 11.67
C THR A 197 17.18 5.98 11.16
N ILE A 198 17.34 5.47 9.93
CA ILE A 198 16.49 4.43 9.36
C ILE A 198 16.55 3.16 10.24
N LEU A 199 17.76 2.68 10.56
CA LEU A 199 17.95 1.49 11.39
C LEU A 199 17.36 1.66 12.80
N GLN A 200 17.56 2.83 13.42
CA GLN A 200 17.04 3.13 14.74
C GLN A 200 15.52 3.10 14.76
N ASN A 201 14.86 3.70 13.77
CA ASN A 201 13.41 3.69 13.65
C ASN A 201 12.82 2.30 13.36
N LEU A 202 13.60 1.40 12.77
CA LEU A 202 13.18 0.02 12.52
C LEU A 202 13.29 -0.89 13.75
N ILE A 203 13.99 -0.49 14.83
CA ILE A 203 14.13 -1.35 16.05
C ILE A 203 12.78 -1.81 16.58
N PRO A 204 11.81 -0.92 16.92
CA PRO A 204 10.51 -1.37 17.42
C PRO A 204 9.73 -2.17 16.38
N VAL A 205 9.84 -1.85 15.10
CA VAL A 205 9.20 -2.60 14.01
C VAL A 205 9.73 -4.03 13.94
N ILE A 206 11.05 -4.21 14.03
CA ILE A 206 11.70 -5.52 14.04
C ILE A 206 11.27 -6.33 15.26
N ILE A 207 11.17 -5.72 16.45
CA ILE A 207 10.70 -6.38 17.66
C ILE A 207 9.26 -6.87 17.47
N ILE A 208 8.36 -6.01 16.98
CA ILE A 208 6.96 -6.38 16.74
C ILE A 208 6.86 -7.46 15.65
N ALA A 209 7.60 -7.33 14.55
CA ALA A 209 7.66 -8.34 13.51
C ALA A 209 8.15 -9.70 14.06
N ALA A 210 9.20 -9.69 14.89
CA ALA A 210 9.70 -10.90 15.53
C ALA A 210 8.67 -11.54 16.45
N LEU A 211 7.95 -10.76 17.25
CA LEU A 211 6.86 -11.27 18.11
C LEU A 211 5.74 -11.88 17.28
N ILE A 212 5.36 -11.26 16.17
CA ILE A 212 4.36 -11.80 15.24
C ILE A 212 4.87 -13.11 14.62
N VAL A 213 6.10 -13.15 14.16
CA VAL A 213 6.73 -14.34 13.57
C VAL A 213 6.77 -15.48 14.59
N ILE A 214 7.16 -15.22 15.84
CA ILE A 214 7.13 -16.19 16.94
C ILE A 214 5.70 -16.67 17.18
N GLY A 215 4.74 -15.77 17.27
CA GLY A 215 3.33 -16.12 17.45
C GLY A 215 2.80 -16.99 16.32
N LEU A 216 3.09 -16.65 15.05
CA LEU A 216 2.73 -17.45 13.88
C LEU A 216 3.43 -18.82 13.85
N TRP A 217 4.66 -18.90 14.38
CA TRP A 217 5.37 -20.16 14.46
C TRP A 217 4.75 -21.13 15.47
N PHE A 218 4.35 -20.64 16.66
CA PHE A 218 3.84 -21.49 17.75
C PHE A 218 2.32 -21.63 17.76
N ALA A 219 1.58 -20.60 17.33
CA ALA A 219 0.12 -20.55 17.41
C ALA A 219 -0.51 -19.88 16.16
N PRO A 220 -0.27 -20.40 14.94
CA PRO A 220 -0.66 -19.73 13.69
C PRO A 220 -2.17 -19.44 13.63
N ALA A 221 -3.03 -20.38 13.98
CA ALA A 221 -4.46 -20.21 13.94
C ALA A 221 -4.97 -19.09 14.87
N LYS A 222 -4.40 -19.00 16.09
CA LYS A 222 -4.76 -17.96 17.06
C LYS A 222 -4.30 -16.58 16.58
N MET A 223 -3.09 -16.48 16.05
CA MET A 223 -2.55 -15.23 15.50
C MET A 223 -3.37 -14.72 14.32
N ILE A 224 -3.66 -15.59 13.35
CA ILE A 224 -4.46 -15.25 12.17
C ILE A 224 -5.86 -14.81 12.59
N ASN A 225 -6.51 -15.50 13.52
CA ASN A 225 -7.81 -15.11 14.03
C ASN A 225 -7.73 -13.77 14.80
N GLY A 226 -6.67 -13.54 15.56
CA GLY A 226 -6.43 -12.27 16.23
C GLY A 226 -6.30 -11.10 15.25
N PHE A 227 -5.58 -11.28 14.15
CA PHE A 227 -5.49 -10.26 13.09
C PHE A 227 -6.83 -10.00 12.39
N ASN A 228 -7.64 -11.03 12.18
CA ASN A 228 -8.98 -10.87 11.63
C ASN A 228 -9.86 -10.02 12.56
N VAL A 229 -9.85 -10.30 13.85
CA VAL A 229 -10.57 -9.52 14.87
C VAL A 229 -10.06 -8.08 14.91
N PHE A 230 -8.74 -7.89 14.89
CA PHE A 230 -8.11 -6.56 14.86
C PHE A 230 -8.51 -5.78 13.60
N GLY A 231 -8.41 -6.38 12.40
CA GLY A 231 -8.79 -5.73 11.15
C GLY A 231 -10.28 -5.34 11.14
N THR A 232 -11.15 -6.21 11.64
CA THR A 232 -12.58 -5.87 11.82
C THR A 232 -12.75 -4.70 12.80
N GLY A 233 -12.02 -4.69 13.91
CA GLY A 233 -12.04 -3.59 14.87
C GLY A 233 -11.61 -2.26 14.24
N VAL A 234 -10.56 -2.27 13.42
CA VAL A 234 -10.10 -1.10 12.67
C VAL A 234 -11.20 -0.59 11.74
N THR A 235 -11.87 -1.48 11.00
CA THR A 235 -12.98 -1.10 10.10
C THR A 235 -14.14 -0.46 10.89
N VAL A 236 -14.49 -1.00 12.05
CA VAL A 236 -15.52 -0.42 12.92
C VAL A 236 -15.12 1.00 13.36
N VAL A 237 -13.89 1.18 13.84
CA VAL A 237 -13.37 2.48 14.27
C VAL A 237 -13.42 3.47 13.12
N ILE A 238 -12.92 3.12 11.94
CA ILE A 238 -12.97 3.95 10.73
C ILE A 238 -14.39 4.38 10.42
N THR A 239 -15.34 3.44 10.42
CA THR A 239 -16.75 3.71 10.12
C THR A 239 -17.35 4.71 11.11
N VAL A 240 -17.08 4.54 12.41
CA VAL A 240 -17.56 5.46 13.46
C VAL A 240 -17.00 6.85 13.25
N PHE A 241 -15.70 7.01 13.05
CA PHE A 241 -15.07 8.30 12.80
C PHE A 241 -15.61 8.97 11.52
N THR A 242 -15.81 8.19 10.45
CA THR A 242 -16.43 8.71 9.21
C THR A 242 -17.82 9.25 9.49
N ALA A 243 -18.66 8.50 10.23
CA ALA A 243 -20.01 8.93 10.55
C ALA A 243 -20.03 10.21 11.40
N ILE A 244 -19.15 10.31 12.41
CA ILE A 244 -19.01 11.50 13.24
C ILE A 244 -18.56 12.69 12.39
N ALA A 245 -17.49 12.56 11.62
CA ALA A 245 -16.94 13.63 10.79
C ALA A 245 -17.98 14.18 9.79
N VAL A 246 -18.70 13.28 9.11
CA VAL A 246 -19.79 13.67 8.20
C VAL A 246 -20.92 14.37 8.94
N PHE A 247 -21.32 13.85 10.10
CA PHE A 247 -22.37 14.47 10.91
C PHE A 247 -22.00 15.90 11.35
N GLU A 248 -20.79 16.08 11.90
CA GLU A 248 -20.29 17.39 12.33
C GLU A 248 -20.21 18.37 11.15
N GLN A 249 -19.67 17.94 10.04
CA GLN A 249 -19.50 18.80 8.86
C GLN A 249 -20.83 19.23 8.24
N ILE A 250 -21.83 18.35 8.20
CA ILE A 250 -23.13 18.65 7.58
C ILE A 250 -24.06 19.42 8.52
N THR A 251 -24.06 19.08 9.82
CA THR A 251 -25.00 19.67 10.78
C THR A 251 -24.43 20.91 11.49
N GLY A 252 -23.10 21.04 11.56
CA GLY A 252 -22.42 22.02 12.39
C GLY A 252 -22.48 21.73 13.90
N ILE A 253 -23.02 20.56 14.30
CA ILE A 253 -23.05 20.14 15.70
C ILE A 253 -21.76 19.40 16.01
N MET A 254 -20.92 19.98 16.89
CA MET A 254 -19.59 19.46 17.22
C MET A 254 -19.65 18.60 18.49
N PHE A 255 -18.98 17.44 18.45
CA PHE A 255 -18.79 16.61 19.64
C PHE A 255 -17.44 16.91 20.30
N PRO A 256 -17.38 17.02 21.64
CA PRO A 256 -16.12 17.21 22.35
C PRO A 256 -15.08 16.16 21.93
N LEU A 257 -13.85 16.58 21.71
CA LEU A 257 -12.71 15.79 21.24
C LEU A 257 -12.72 15.49 19.73
N PHE A 258 -13.89 15.46 19.08
CA PHE A 258 -14.02 15.17 17.64
C PHE A 258 -14.13 16.44 16.80
N ASP A 259 -14.41 17.57 17.40
CA ASP A 259 -14.54 18.90 16.76
C ASP A 259 -13.36 19.24 15.84
N VAL A 260 -12.15 18.78 16.17
CA VAL A 260 -10.95 18.95 15.31
C VAL A 260 -11.10 18.32 13.93
N MET A 261 -12.01 17.34 13.74
CA MET A 261 -12.26 16.70 12.45
C MET A 261 -13.01 17.59 11.46
N ALA A 262 -13.74 18.59 11.95
CA ALA A 262 -14.50 19.54 11.15
C ALA A 262 -13.81 20.91 11.02
N ILE A 263 -12.77 21.19 11.81
CA ILE A 263 -12.01 22.44 11.75
C ILE A 263 -11.27 22.51 10.40
N LYS A 264 -11.48 23.63 9.70
CA LYS A 264 -10.80 23.88 8.43
C LYS A 264 -9.37 24.36 8.67
N ASP A 265 -8.43 23.78 7.93
CA ASP A 265 -7.05 24.24 7.90
C ASP A 265 -6.98 25.67 7.34
N GLU A 266 -6.20 26.53 7.98
CA GLU A 266 -6.14 27.98 7.63
C GLU A 266 -5.50 28.23 6.25
N VAL A 267 -4.64 27.33 5.78
CA VAL A 267 -3.90 27.48 4.52
C VAL A 267 -4.72 26.94 3.36
N THR A 268 -5.26 25.74 3.49
CA THR A 268 -5.98 25.03 2.42
C THR A 268 -7.48 25.36 2.41
N GLY A 269 -8.05 25.81 3.52
CA GLY A 269 -9.48 26.02 3.68
C GLY A 269 -10.32 24.73 3.72
N LEU A 270 -9.67 23.57 3.73
CA LEU A 270 -10.32 22.24 3.73
C LEU A 270 -10.44 21.71 5.16
N SER A 271 -11.56 21.04 5.46
CA SER A 271 -11.64 20.19 6.64
C SER A 271 -10.79 18.93 6.44
N PRO A 272 -10.39 18.23 7.53
CA PRO A 272 -9.72 16.95 7.41
C PRO A 272 -10.51 15.91 6.58
N LEU A 273 -11.85 15.91 6.68
CA LEU A 273 -12.73 15.07 5.87
C LEU A 273 -12.66 15.43 4.38
N ASP A 274 -12.74 16.75 4.05
CA ASP A 274 -12.64 17.22 2.65
C ASP A 274 -11.27 16.88 2.06
N SER A 275 -10.20 17.06 2.84
CA SER A 275 -8.83 16.69 2.46
C SER A 275 -8.71 15.19 2.18
N GLY A 276 -9.32 14.35 3.01
CA GLY A 276 -9.38 12.90 2.80
C GLY A 276 -10.12 12.53 1.52
N LEU A 277 -11.27 13.13 1.24
CA LEU A 277 -12.05 12.88 0.02
C LEU A 277 -11.30 13.36 -1.23
N LEU A 278 -10.65 14.53 -1.17
CA LEU A 278 -9.82 15.04 -2.26
C LEU A 278 -8.67 14.08 -2.57
N THR A 279 -8.00 13.58 -1.54
CA THR A 279 -6.92 12.59 -1.67
C THR A 279 -7.41 11.30 -2.33
N CYS A 280 -8.59 10.79 -1.94
CA CYS A 280 -9.20 9.63 -2.59
C CYS A 280 -9.44 9.88 -4.10
N GLY A 281 -9.91 11.08 -4.46
CA GLY A 281 -10.08 11.48 -5.85
C GLY A 281 -8.75 11.50 -6.62
N GLN A 282 -7.69 12.07 -6.03
CA GLN A 282 -6.35 12.11 -6.61
C GLN A 282 -5.78 10.71 -6.83
N ILE A 283 -5.95 9.80 -5.87
CA ILE A 283 -5.55 8.40 -6.00
C ILE A 283 -6.30 7.75 -7.17
N GLY A 284 -7.63 7.93 -7.25
CA GLY A 284 -8.43 7.40 -8.34
C GLY A 284 -7.95 7.88 -9.71
N ILE A 285 -7.61 9.17 -9.85
CA ILE A 285 -7.05 9.73 -11.10
C ILE A 285 -5.73 9.02 -11.50
N VAL A 286 -4.91 8.62 -10.55
CA VAL A 286 -3.69 7.85 -10.85
C VAL A 286 -4.04 6.41 -11.23
N LEU A 287 -5.00 5.78 -10.55
CA LEU A 287 -5.40 4.39 -10.79
C LEU A 287 -6.01 4.17 -12.18
N ILE A 288 -6.68 5.16 -12.78
CA ILE A 288 -7.20 5.06 -14.15
C ILE A 288 -6.10 4.82 -15.21
N GLY A 289 -4.86 5.18 -14.88
CA GLY A 289 -3.68 4.89 -15.71
C GLY A 289 -2.90 3.67 -15.23
N ALA A 290 -2.80 3.48 -13.91
CA ALA A 290 -2.06 2.37 -13.31
C ALA A 290 -2.66 1.01 -13.67
N PHE A 291 -3.98 0.82 -13.58
CA PHE A 291 -4.61 -0.46 -13.86
C PHE A 291 -4.48 -0.92 -15.32
N PRO A 292 -4.71 -0.09 -16.35
CA PRO A 292 -4.40 -0.48 -17.73
C PRO A 292 -2.90 -0.78 -17.95
N MET A 293 -1.99 -0.07 -17.28
CA MET A 293 -0.56 -0.35 -17.31
C MET A 293 -0.25 -1.72 -16.73
N VAL A 294 -0.81 -2.06 -15.59
CA VAL A 294 -0.63 -3.38 -14.95
C VAL A 294 -1.17 -4.49 -15.83
N GLU A 295 -2.31 -4.29 -16.45
CA GLU A 295 -2.88 -5.25 -17.41
C GLU A 295 -1.92 -5.49 -18.58
N TRP A 296 -1.29 -4.43 -19.10
CA TRP A 296 -0.27 -4.57 -20.13
C TRP A 296 0.98 -5.30 -19.63
N ILE A 297 1.47 -4.97 -18.43
CA ILE A 297 2.62 -5.66 -17.80
C ILE A 297 2.31 -7.14 -17.67
N THR A 298 1.14 -7.50 -17.15
CA THR A 298 0.70 -8.88 -16.95
C THR A 298 0.68 -9.65 -18.26
N ARG A 299 0.10 -9.07 -19.32
CA ARG A 299 0.04 -9.70 -20.65
C ARG A 299 1.41 -9.84 -21.31
N THR A 300 2.29 -8.86 -21.12
CA THR A 300 3.60 -8.82 -21.80
C THR A 300 4.62 -9.69 -21.09
N PHE A 301 4.65 -9.68 -19.76
CA PHE A 301 5.67 -10.35 -18.97
C PHE A 301 5.19 -11.64 -18.31
N GLY A 302 3.90 -12.00 -18.43
CA GLY A 302 3.33 -13.22 -17.85
C GLY A 302 4.13 -14.47 -18.18
N GLY A 303 4.46 -14.68 -19.45
CA GLY A 303 5.26 -15.84 -19.85
C GLY A 303 6.71 -15.87 -19.35
N ALA A 304 7.30 -14.70 -19.04
CA ALA A 304 8.63 -14.65 -18.41
C ALA A 304 8.53 -15.01 -16.90
N LEU A 305 7.47 -14.58 -16.26
CA LEU A 305 7.19 -14.88 -14.84
C LEU A 305 6.78 -16.35 -14.64
N GLU A 306 6.08 -16.96 -15.59
CA GLU A 306 5.83 -18.42 -15.62
C GLU A 306 7.13 -19.23 -15.66
N LYS A 307 8.11 -18.82 -16.48
CA LYS A 307 9.44 -19.46 -16.52
C LYS A 307 10.18 -19.31 -15.19
N LEU A 308 10.04 -18.16 -14.52
CA LEU A 308 10.60 -17.95 -13.18
C LEU A 308 9.92 -18.88 -12.16
N GLY A 309 8.62 -19.08 -12.26
CA GLY A 309 7.86 -20.04 -11.45
C GLY A 309 8.36 -21.46 -11.63
N GLY A 310 8.62 -21.88 -12.88
CA GLY A 310 9.25 -23.16 -13.18
C GLY A 310 10.62 -23.34 -12.50
N ALA A 311 11.45 -22.29 -12.50
CA ALA A 311 12.74 -22.28 -11.79
C ALA A 311 12.59 -22.37 -10.26
N LEU A 312 11.51 -21.82 -9.71
CA LEU A 312 11.15 -21.94 -8.29
C LEU A 312 10.51 -23.30 -7.96
N GLY A 313 10.16 -24.12 -8.94
CA GLY A 313 9.51 -25.42 -8.76
C GLY A 313 8.08 -25.28 -8.22
N ILE A 314 7.31 -24.34 -8.74
CA ILE A 314 5.89 -24.10 -8.47
C ILE A 314 5.06 -24.26 -9.74
N ASN A 315 3.76 -24.55 -9.59
CA ASN A 315 2.89 -24.73 -10.73
C ASN A 315 2.53 -23.40 -11.45
N GLU A 316 1.88 -23.51 -12.60
CA GLU A 316 1.47 -22.37 -13.44
C GLU A 316 0.55 -21.40 -12.70
N GLN A 317 -0.44 -21.93 -11.96
CA GLN A 317 -1.38 -21.12 -11.17
C GLN A 317 -0.66 -20.29 -10.09
N ALA A 318 0.35 -20.86 -9.44
CA ALA A 318 1.16 -20.13 -8.47
C ALA A 318 2.04 -19.06 -9.15
N SER A 319 2.54 -19.31 -10.35
CA SER A 319 3.27 -18.32 -11.13
C SER A 319 2.37 -17.16 -11.55
N ALA A 320 1.17 -17.46 -12.04
CA ALA A 320 0.15 -16.46 -12.35
C ALA A 320 -0.26 -15.64 -11.12
N GLY A 321 -0.37 -16.29 -9.95
CA GLY A 321 -0.64 -15.63 -8.67
C GLY A 321 0.42 -14.60 -8.28
N MET A 322 1.71 -14.87 -8.54
CA MET A 322 2.78 -13.90 -8.28
C MET A 322 2.63 -12.64 -9.12
N VAL A 323 2.23 -12.78 -10.38
CA VAL A 323 1.94 -11.65 -11.26
C VAL A 323 0.74 -10.86 -10.75
N ALA A 324 -0.34 -11.56 -10.42
CA ALA A 324 -1.57 -10.96 -9.91
C ALA A 324 -1.32 -10.15 -8.62
N ASN A 325 -0.43 -10.62 -7.74
CA ASN A 325 -0.05 -9.91 -6.51
C ASN A 325 0.49 -8.49 -6.78
N LEU A 326 1.20 -8.28 -7.87
CA LEU A 326 1.77 -6.96 -8.19
C LEU A 326 0.69 -5.90 -8.38
N ALA A 327 -0.49 -6.31 -8.86
CA ALA A 327 -1.66 -5.47 -8.98
C ALA A 327 -2.53 -5.52 -7.72
N ASN A 328 -2.99 -6.74 -7.37
CA ASN A 328 -3.94 -6.95 -6.28
C ASN A 328 -3.86 -8.39 -5.76
N ASN A 329 -3.73 -8.56 -4.44
CA ASN A 329 -3.64 -9.89 -3.84
C ASN A 329 -4.99 -10.64 -3.79
N ILE A 330 -6.14 -9.97 -3.96
CA ILE A 330 -7.45 -10.62 -4.07
C ILE A 330 -7.47 -11.54 -5.28
N ALA A 331 -6.97 -11.09 -6.42
CA ALA A 331 -6.87 -11.90 -7.64
C ALA A 331 -6.02 -13.17 -7.41
N MET A 332 -4.92 -13.06 -6.67
CA MET A 332 -4.09 -14.20 -6.27
C MET A 332 -4.85 -15.16 -5.36
N PHE A 333 -5.59 -14.66 -4.36
CA PHE A 333 -6.34 -15.51 -3.44
C PHE A 333 -7.50 -16.24 -4.13
N ASN A 334 -8.11 -15.67 -5.17
CA ASN A 334 -9.18 -16.32 -5.92
C ASN A 334 -8.72 -17.60 -6.63
N ILE A 335 -7.45 -17.69 -7.04
CA ILE A 335 -6.86 -18.89 -7.66
C ILE A 335 -6.01 -19.72 -6.68
N PHE A 336 -6.01 -19.36 -5.39
CA PHE A 336 -5.14 -19.96 -4.37
C PHE A 336 -5.34 -21.47 -4.23
N GLY A 337 -6.59 -21.94 -4.33
CA GLY A 337 -6.95 -23.36 -4.23
C GLY A 337 -6.23 -24.24 -5.25
N GLU A 338 -5.95 -23.72 -6.44
CA GLU A 338 -5.33 -24.43 -7.57
C GLU A 338 -3.80 -24.47 -7.51
N MET A 339 -3.20 -23.69 -6.59
CA MET A 339 -1.75 -23.64 -6.42
C MET A 339 -1.22 -24.88 -5.69
N ASP A 340 -0.04 -25.33 -6.07
CA ASP A 340 0.70 -26.35 -5.31
C ASP A 340 1.11 -25.82 -3.92
N PRO A 341 1.37 -26.70 -2.93
CA PRO A 341 1.68 -26.30 -1.55
C PRO A 341 2.83 -25.29 -1.43
N LYS A 342 3.88 -25.46 -2.24
CA LYS A 342 5.02 -24.54 -2.27
C LYS A 342 4.63 -23.20 -2.90
N GLY A 343 3.86 -23.24 -3.97
CA GLY A 343 3.31 -22.07 -4.63
C GLY A 343 2.45 -21.20 -3.71
N LYS A 344 1.56 -21.83 -2.91
CA LYS A 344 0.77 -21.15 -1.89
C LYS A 344 1.66 -20.40 -0.89
N LEU A 345 2.67 -21.08 -0.35
CA LEU A 345 3.62 -20.48 0.59
C LEU A 345 4.36 -19.28 0.00
N LEU A 346 4.92 -19.44 -1.21
CA LEU A 346 5.71 -18.41 -1.87
C LEU A 346 4.85 -17.20 -2.27
N ASN A 347 3.63 -17.42 -2.77
CA ASN A 347 2.70 -16.33 -3.11
C ASN A 347 2.34 -15.48 -1.91
N VAL A 348 2.02 -16.09 -0.79
CA VAL A 348 1.71 -15.34 0.44
C VAL A 348 2.93 -14.60 0.96
N ALA A 349 4.11 -15.21 0.97
CA ALA A 349 5.33 -14.55 1.40
C ALA A 349 5.66 -13.32 0.53
N PHE A 350 5.52 -13.46 -0.78
CA PHE A 350 5.69 -12.37 -1.74
C PHE A 350 4.67 -11.25 -1.53
N ALA A 351 3.40 -11.62 -1.30
CA ALA A 351 2.30 -10.68 -1.10
C ALA A 351 2.51 -9.77 0.11
N VAL A 352 3.18 -10.21 1.18
CA VAL A 352 3.43 -9.40 2.39
C VAL A 352 4.02 -8.04 2.04
N SER A 353 4.94 -7.99 1.09
CA SER A 353 5.61 -6.73 0.72
C SER A 353 5.31 -6.28 -0.70
N ALA A 354 5.24 -7.19 -1.67
CA ALA A 354 5.13 -6.85 -3.09
C ALA A 354 3.69 -6.63 -3.57
N ALA A 355 2.67 -7.10 -2.81
CA ALA A 355 1.29 -6.87 -3.21
C ALA A 355 1.00 -5.38 -3.42
N PHE A 356 0.19 -5.07 -4.44
CA PHE A 356 -0.24 -3.71 -4.79
C PHE A 356 0.88 -2.76 -5.24
N VAL A 357 2.10 -3.26 -5.51
CA VAL A 357 3.25 -2.40 -5.86
C VAL A 357 2.99 -1.59 -7.13
N PHE A 358 2.21 -2.12 -8.05
CA PHE A 358 1.74 -1.42 -9.25
C PHE A 358 0.21 -1.17 -9.25
N GLY A 359 -0.47 -1.43 -8.13
CA GLY A 359 -1.91 -1.22 -7.91
C GLY A 359 -2.17 -0.10 -6.92
N ASP A 360 -3.02 -0.39 -5.92
CA ASP A 360 -3.54 0.59 -4.96
C ASP A 360 -2.45 1.36 -4.21
N HIS A 361 -1.36 0.68 -3.80
CA HIS A 361 -0.26 1.36 -3.11
C HIS A 361 0.52 2.31 -4.01
N LEU A 362 0.65 2.01 -5.32
CA LEU A 362 1.21 2.95 -6.29
C LEU A 362 0.31 4.18 -6.44
N GLY A 363 -0.99 3.95 -6.63
CA GLY A 363 -1.98 5.00 -6.74
C GLY A 363 -2.01 5.88 -5.51
N PHE A 364 -2.04 5.27 -4.31
CA PHE A 364 -1.98 5.98 -3.04
C PHE A 364 -0.72 6.84 -2.93
N THR A 365 0.44 6.24 -3.14
CA THR A 365 1.72 6.96 -3.03
C THR A 365 1.78 8.14 -3.99
N ALA A 366 1.40 7.94 -5.25
CA ALA A 366 1.41 8.99 -6.27
C ALA A 366 0.37 10.10 -6.01
N GLY A 367 -0.77 9.73 -5.39
CA GLY A 367 -1.82 10.68 -5.02
C GLY A 367 -1.43 11.58 -3.84
N VAL A 368 -0.64 11.07 -2.89
CA VAL A 368 -0.23 11.84 -1.71
C VAL A 368 1.18 12.44 -1.84
N ASP A 369 2.09 11.80 -2.60
CA ASP A 369 3.45 12.28 -2.82
C ASP A 369 4.14 11.55 -3.97
N GLN A 370 4.16 12.18 -5.14
CA GLN A 370 4.78 11.60 -6.34
C GLN A 370 6.28 11.34 -6.21
N ALA A 371 7.00 12.11 -5.37
CA ALA A 371 8.43 11.91 -5.18
C ALA A 371 8.74 10.55 -4.52
N MET A 372 7.79 10.01 -3.76
CA MET A 372 7.94 8.74 -3.05
C MET A 372 7.65 7.50 -3.90
N VAL A 373 7.15 7.64 -5.12
CA VAL A 373 6.74 6.51 -6.00
C VAL A 373 7.88 5.53 -6.21
N THR A 374 9.02 6.00 -6.70
CA THR A 374 10.18 5.12 -6.97
C THR A 374 10.77 4.49 -5.69
N PRO A 375 10.99 5.23 -4.58
CA PRO A 375 11.43 4.64 -3.32
C PRO A 375 10.51 3.51 -2.81
N VAL A 376 9.20 3.70 -2.89
CA VAL A 376 8.20 2.69 -2.48
C VAL A 376 8.29 1.44 -3.36
N ILE A 377 8.32 1.60 -4.69
CA ILE A 377 8.45 0.48 -5.62
C ILE A 377 9.73 -0.33 -5.32
N ILE A 378 10.87 0.35 -5.17
CA ILE A 378 12.16 -0.30 -4.88
C ILE A 378 12.09 -1.06 -3.56
N GLY A 379 11.62 -0.43 -2.48
CA GLY A 379 11.52 -1.05 -1.16
C GLY A 379 10.62 -2.30 -1.19
N LYS A 380 9.45 -2.20 -1.79
CA LYS A 380 8.48 -3.30 -1.90
C LYS A 380 9.00 -4.47 -2.74
N LEU A 381 9.59 -4.20 -3.89
CA LEU A 381 10.13 -5.26 -4.75
C LEU A 381 11.33 -5.97 -4.14
N VAL A 382 12.25 -5.23 -3.49
CA VAL A 382 13.38 -5.84 -2.78
C VAL A 382 12.89 -6.71 -1.62
N ALA A 383 11.94 -6.23 -0.83
CA ALA A 383 11.34 -7.04 0.24
C ALA A 383 10.63 -8.28 -0.31
N GLY A 384 9.85 -8.15 -1.39
CA GLY A 384 9.15 -9.27 -2.02
C GLY A 384 10.11 -10.32 -2.59
N ILE A 385 11.15 -9.90 -3.30
CA ILE A 385 12.17 -10.83 -3.84
C ILE A 385 12.92 -11.53 -2.71
N THR A 386 13.32 -10.81 -1.67
CA THR A 386 13.96 -11.43 -0.49
C THR A 386 12.99 -12.35 0.26
N ALA A 387 11.68 -12.04 0.29
CA ALA A 387 10.67 -12.94 0.84
C ALA A 387 10.57 -14.25 0.07
N LEU A 388 10.64 -14.22 -1.26
CA LEU A 388 10.70 -15.46 -2.08
C LEU A 388 11.91 -16.31 -1.72
N ILE A 389 13.09 -15.70 -1.55
CA ILE A 389 14.31 -16.40 -1.15
C ILE A 389 14.13 -17.06 0.23
N VAL A 390 13.70 -16.29 1.22
CA VAL A 390 13.49 -16.79 2.60
C VAL A 390 12.42 -17.88 2.61
N ALA A 391 11.28 -17.67 1.96
CA ALA A 391 10.20 -18.64 1.88
C ALA A 391 10.65 -19.95 1.18
N ASN A 392 11.40 -19.84 0.09
CA ASN A 392 11.94 -21.02 -0.61
C ASN A 392 12.91 -21.81 0.25
N LEU A 393 13.78 -21.15 1.01
CA LEU A 393 14.71 -21.82 1.95
C LEU A 393 13.97 -22.47 3.13
N LEU A 394 12.92 -21.85 3.63
CA LEU A 394 12.12 -22.36 4.74
C LEU A 394 11.04 -23.36 4.31
N ALA A 395 10.73 -23.46 3.01
CA ALA A 395 9.66 -24.29 2.48
C ALA A 395 9.69 -25.74 2.95
N PRO A 396 10.82 -26.47 2.93
CA PRO A 396 10.84 -27.86 3.40
C PRO A 396 10.37 -28.00 4.86
N LYS A 397 10.82 -27.10 5.73
CA LYS A 397 10.48 -27.11 7.16
C LYS A 397 9.04 -26.68 7.43
N LEU A 398 8.59 -25.61 6.77
CA LEU A 398 7.24 -25.10 6.94
C LEU A 398 6.18 -26.06 6.37
N LEU A 399 6.43 -26.65 5.20
CA LEU A 399 5.51 -27.59 4.57
C LEU A 399 5.44 -28.91 5.35
N SER A 400 6.56 -29.41 5.91
CA SER A 400 6.54 -30.60 6.78
C SER A 400 5.70 -30.36 8.04
N LYS A 401 5.83 -29.18 8.65
CA LYS A 401 5.03 -28.77 9.82
C LYS A 401 3.54 -28.68 9.51
N ILE A 402 3.17 -28.16 8.34
CA ILE A 402 1.77 -28.09 7.90
C ILE A 402 1.20 -29.51 7.69
N LYS A 403 1.98 -30.42 7.08
CA LYS A 403 1.56 -31.83 6.89
C LYS A 403 1.37 -32.58 8.20
N SER A 404 2.20 -32.34 9.21
CA SER A 404 2.11 -33.00 10.51
C SER A 404 0.99 -32.46 11.40
N ALA A 405 0.42 -31.31 11.08
CA ALA A 405 -0.68 -30.68 11.82
C ALA A 405 -2.08 -30.99 11.23
N LYS A 406 -2.12 -31.60 10.03
CA LYS A 406 -3.32 -32.17 9.39
C LYS A 406 -3.51 -33.63 9.79
#